data_d6fed1f1cef70a4fdb293d33ecdc7fa4
#
_entry.id   d6fed1f1cef70a4fdb293d33ecdc7fa4
#
_cell.length_a   1.000
_cell.length_b   1.000
_cell.length_c   1.000
_cell.angle_alpha   90.00
_cell.angle_beta   90.00
_cell.angle_gamma   90.00
#
_symmetry.space_group_name_H-M   'P 1'
#
loop_
_entity.id
_entity.type
_entity.pdbx_description
1 polymer ?
#
loop_
_entity_poly.entity_id
_entity_poly.type
_entity_poly.pdbx_seq_one_letter_code
_entity_poly.pdbx_strand_id
1 'polypeptide(L)' 'MELKKAIEILKHFNLWRRGEINDLNHSPKEIGNAIDAVVKHHEQ' A
#
# COMPACT_ATOMS: atom_id res chain seq x y z
N MET A 1 10.09 -5.40 -0.27
CA MET A 1 9.69 -4.05 0.20
C MET A 1 9.69 -4.02 1.72
N GLU A 2 10.21 -2.96 2.29
CA GLU A 2 10.19 -2.77 3.74
C GLU A 2 8.77 -2.62 4.27
N LEU A 3 8.47 -3.22 5.42
CA LEU A 3 7.12 -3.22 5.99
C LEU A 3 6.58 -1.80 6.23
N LYS A 4 7.38 -0.92 6.78
CA LYS A 4 6.96 0.46 7.04
C LYS A 4 6.55 1.17 5.75
N LYS A 5 7.33 0.97 4.69
CA LYS A 5 7.03 1.55 3.39
C LYS A 5 5.74 0.97 2.82
N ALA A 6 5.55 -0.34 2.96
CA ALA A 6 4.34 -1.02 2.49
C ALA A 6 3.10 -0.47 3.19
N ILE A 7 3.17 -0.26 4.50
CA ILE A 7 2.06 0.28 5.27
C ILE A 7 1.71 1.70 4.82
N GLU A 8 2.73 2.54 4.57
CA GLU A 8 2.50 3.91 4.08
C GLU A 8 1.79 3.92 2.73
N ILE A 9 2.22 3.04 1.82
CA ILE A 9 1.61 2.92 0.49
C ILE A 9 0.14 2.50 0.62
N LEU A 10 -0.14 1.53 1.48
CA LEU A 10 -1.51 1.03 1.66
C LEU A 10 -2.41 2.07 2.34
N LYS A 11 -1.90 2.84 3.29
CA LYS A 11 -2.65 3.94 3.89
C LYS A 11 -3.03 4.97 2.84
N HIS A 12 -2.07 5.34 1.99
CA HIS A 12 -2.27 6.31 0.92
C HIS A 12 -3.30 5.80 -0.08
N PHE A 13 -3.17 4.54 -0.49
CA PHE A 13 -4.12 3.89 -1.39
C PHE A 13 -5.54 3.91 -0.81
N ASN A 14 -5.67 3.61 0.48
CA ASN A 14 -6.97 3.58 1.14
C ASN A 14 -7.64 4.96 1.16
N LEU A 15 -6.86 6.02 1.41
CA LEU A 15 -7.38 7.39 1.37
C LEU A 15 -7.86 7.76 -0.03
N TRP A 16 -7.07 7.39 -1.05
CA TRP A 16 -7.45 7.64 -2.44
C TRP A 16 -8.74 6.87 -2.80
N ARG A 17 -8.82 5.61 -2.42
CA ARG A 17 -9.97 4.76 -2.68
C ARG A 17 -11.26 5.33 -2.08
N ARG A 18 -11.14 5.96 -0.92
CA ARG A 18 -12.27 6.57 -0.21
C ARG A 18 -12.61 7.97 -0.69
N GLY A 19 -11.83 8.50 -1.62
CA GLY A 19 -12.06 9.84 -2.16
C GLY A 19 -11.55 10.97 -1.30
N GLU A 20 -10.74 10.69 -0.30
CA GLU A 20 -10.20 11.71 0.61
C GLU A 20 -9.01 12.46 0.03
N ILE A 21 -8.35 11.87 -0.97
CA ILE A 21 -7.27 12.52 -1.72
C ILE A 21 -7.49 12.27 -3.21
N ASN A 22 -6.97 13.17 -4.05
CA ASN A 22 -7.19 13.11 -5.50
C ASN A 22 -6.06 12.42 -6.26
N ASP A 23 -4.93 12.21 -5.63
CA ASP A 23 -3.73 11.72 -6.30
C ASP A 23 -3.16 10.52 -5.58
N LEU A 24 -3.15 9.38 -6.28
CA LEU A 24 -2.64 8.13 -5.71
C LEU A 24 -1.12 8.05 -5.69
N ASN A 25 -0.43 8.52 -6.74
CA ASN A 25 1.03 8.51 -6.88
C ASN A 25 1.68 7.12 -6.81
N HIS A 26 0.91 6.05 -6.87
CA HIS A 26 1.44 4.68 -6.83
C HIS A 26 0.85 3.85 -7.94
N SER A 27 1.67 3.04 -8.60
CA SER A 27 1.20 2.13 -9.65
C SER A 27 0.51 0.91 -9.03
N PRO A 28 -0.36 0.23 -9.79
CA PRO A 28 -0.97 -1.03 -9.32
C PRO A 28 0.07 -2.07 -8.90
N LYS A 29 1.21 -2.12 -9.59
CA LYS A 29 2.30 -3.04 -9.25
C LYS A 29 2.89 -2.72 -7.88
N GLU A 30 3.09 -1.44 -7.59
CA GLU A 30 3.62 -1.01 -6.30
C GLU A 30 2.66 -1.34 -5.17
N ILE A 31 1.36 -1.11 -5.39
CA ILE A 31 0.33 -1.44 -4.42
C ILE A 31 0.29 -2.95 -4.16
N GLY A 32 0.39 -3.76 -5.22
CA GLY A 32 0.46 -5.21 -5.10
C GLY A 32 1.66 -5.66 -4.27
N ASN A 33 2.82 -5.05 -4.51
CA ASN A 33 4.03 -5.35 -3.75
C ASN A 33 3.86 -5.01 -2.27
N ALA A 34 3.16 -3.92 -1.98
CA ALA A 34 2.89 -3.51 -0.59
C ALA A 34 1.97 -4.52 0.10
N ILE A 35 0.94 -4.98 -0.58
CA ILE A 35 0.04 -6.00 -0.06
C ILE A 35 0.81 -7.28 0.24
N ASP A 36 1.64 -7.73 -0.71
CA ASP A 36 2.45 -8.94 -0.55
C ASP A 36 3.39 -8.83 0.65
N ALA A 37 4.00 -7.67 0.85
CA ALA A 37 4.91 -7.46 1.98
C ALA A 37 4.19 -7.60 3.32
N VAL A 38 3.00 -7.02 3.44
CA VAL A 38 2.20 -7.09 4.67
C VAL A 38 1.72 -8.52 4.93
N VAL A 39 1.21 -9.18 3.89
CA VAL A 39 0.73 -10.57 4.01
C VAL A 39 1.87 -11.48 4.44
N LYS A 40 3.03 -11.36 3.80
CA LYS A 40 4.20 -12.17 4.13
C LYS A 40 4.66 -11.95 5.57
N HIS A 41 4.66 -10.71 6.02
CA HIS A 41 5.04 -10.39 7.39
C HIS A 41 4.10 -11.06 8.40
N HIS A 42 2.81 -11.03 8.11
CA HIS A 42 1.81 -11.64 8.99
C HIS A 42 1.96 -13.16 9.06
N GLU A 43 2.37 -13.79 7.96
CA GLU A 43 2.49 -15.24 7.87
C GLU A 43 3.77 -15.81 8.49
N GLN A 44 4.71 -14.96 8.86
CA GLN A 44 5.98 -15.39 9.49
C GLN A 44 5.78 -15.78 10.95
#